data_7edbb68ffad8bd423928948b7b29852c
#
_entry.id   7edbb68ffad8bd423928948b7b29852c
#
_cell.length_a   1.000
_cell.length_b   1.000
_cell.length_c   1.000
_cell.angle_alpha   90.00
_cell.angle_beta   90.00
_cell.angle_gamma   90.00
#
_symmetry.space_group_name_H-M   'P 1'
#
loop_
_entity.id
_entity.type
_entity.pdbx_description
1 polymer ?
#
loop_
_entity_poly.entity_id
_entity_poly.type
_entity_poly.pdbx_seq_one_letter_code
_entity_poly.pdbx_strand_id
1 'polypeptide(L)'
;MQQIKSGSKGEVVELVQRMLNEKGYACGSADGIFGAKTESAVRSYQKAKGLSVDGIVGDNTYAKLFADCLLKNGSRGELVKALQTRLNEQGYKAGTEDSIFGSNTEQAVKALQSVAGITVDGKVGKNTWTALLEGMGVPASAHFKLSEFKCKDGTAVPAKYYGHCQKLMNLLEEIREACGNRAVTINSGYRTPSYNKKVDGAKQSQHLYAAAADIKVSGMSASEVYRLCDRLVGNRGGVGKYSAFTHVDVRGNKARW
;
A
#
# COMPACT_ATOMS: atom_id res chain seq x y z
N MET A 1 10.82 7.75 2.32
CA MET A 1 10.52 7.05 3.61
C MET A 1 10.73 7.98 4.79
N GLN A 2 9.98 7.79 5.89
CA GLN A 2 10.20 8.55 7.13
C GLN A 2 11.59 8.22 7.71
N GLN A 3 12.32 9.25 8.16
CA GLN A 3 13.59 9.05 8.87
C GLN A 3 13.35 8.36 10.22
N ILE A 4 14.22 7.41 10.59
CA ILE A 4 14.24 6.80 11.91
C ILE A 4 15.55 7.10 12.62
N LYS A 5 15.46 7.30 13.94
CA LYS A 5 16.57 7.68 14.82
C LYS A 5 16.29 7.22 16.24
N SER A 6 17.22 7.49 17.16
CA SER A 6 17.03 7.17 18.59
C SER A 6 15.63 7.57 19.09
N GLY A 7 14.94 6.63 19.72
CA GLY A 7 13.56 6.74 20.19
C GLY A 7 12.49 6.33 19.19
N SER A 8 12.81 6.15 17.89
CA SER A 8 11.87 5.59 16.88
C SER A 8 11.50 4.15 17.24
N LYS A 9 10.25 3.75 16.91
CA LYS A 9 9.75 2.39 17.16
C LYS A 9 8.96 1.88 15.97
N GLY A 10 8.81 0.56 15.87
CA GLY A 10 7.93 -0.12 14.91
C GLY A 10 8.69 -0.95 13.88
N GLU A 11 7.94 -1.47 12.93
CA GLU A 11 8.38 -2.47 11.95
C GLU A 11 9.52 -1.99 11.04
N VAL A 12 9.55 -0.70 10.71
CA VAL A 12 10.66 -0.14 9.91
C VAL A 12 11.97 -0.20 10.68
N VAL A 13 11.93 0.04 12.00
CA VAL A 13 13.10 -0.09 12.87
C VAL A 13 13.55 -1.53 12.94
N GLU A 14 12.61 -2.46 13.16
CA GLU A 14 12.90 -3.90 13.20
C GLU A 14 13.56 -4.38 11.90
N LEU A 15 13.02 -3.98 10.74
CA LEU A 15 13.62 -4.35 9.46
C LEU A 15 15.03 -3.80 9.30
N VAL A 16 15.28 -2.55 9.67
CA VAL A 16 16.61 -1.95 9.64
C VAL A 16 17.57 -2.69 10.57
N GLN A 17 17.13 -3.08 11.77
CA GLN A 17 17.93 -3.89 12.70
C GLN A 17 18.29 -5.26 12.09
N ARG A 18 17.33 -5.95 11.45
CA ARG A 18 17.59 -7.20 10.74
C ARG A 18 18.63 -7.02 9.63
N MET A 19 18.50 -5.95 8.82
CA MET A 19 19.44 -5.65 7.75
C MET A 19 20.85 -5.34 8.28
N LEU A 20 20.97 -4.57 9.35
CA LEU A 20 22.26 -4.27 9.99
C LEU A 20 22.91 -5.54 10.53
N ASN A 21 22.15 -6.37 11.25
CA ASN A 21 22.64 -7.65 11.77
C ASN A 21 23.10 -8.60 10.64
N GLU A 22 22.34 -8.68 9.55
CA GLU A 22 22.69 -9.47 8.35
C GLU A 22 24.04 -9.00 7.75
N LYS A 23 24.34 -7.72 7.87
CA LYS A 23 25.60 -7.12 7.38
C LYS A 23 26.72 -7.11 8.43
N GLY A 24 26.51 -7.75 9.58
CA GLY A 24 27.52 -7.85 10.65
C GLY A 24 27.63 -6.61 11.55
N TYR A 25 26.69 -5.67 11.44
CA TYR A 25 26.62 -4.53 12.35
C TYR A 25 25.68 -4.85 13.51
N ALA A 26 26.21 -5.42 14.58
CA ALA A 26 25.45 -5.94 15.71
C ALA A 26 24.65 -4.84 16.43
N CYS A 27 23.32 -4.79 16.19
CA CYS A 27 22.41 -3.90 16.89
C CYS A 27 21.61 -4.60 18.00
N GLY A 28 21.93 -5.84 18.32
CA GLY A 28 21.17 -6.67 19.26
C GLY A 28 19.96 -7.33 18.60
N SER A 29 18.92 -7.62 19.39
CA SER A 29 17.68 -8.18 18.88
C SER A 29 17.00 -7.18 17.93
N ALA A 30 16.37 -7.68 16.88
CA ALA A 30 15.50 -6.88 16.03
C ALA A 30 14.12 -6.74 16.72
N ASP A 31 14.06 -5.87 17.72
CA ASP A 31 12.93 -5.64 18.62
C ASP A 31 12.03 -4.47 18.20
N GLY A 32 12.37 -3.81 17.11
CA GLY A 32 11.64 -2.64 16.61
C GLY A 32 11.84 -1.39 17.48
N ILE A 33 12.83 -1.33 18.36
CA ILE A 33 13.12 -0.17 19.20
C ILE A 33 14.50 0.40 18.82
N PHE A 34 14.53 1.61 18.32
CA PHE A 34 15.79 2.29 17.97
C PHE A 34 16.46 2.83 19.25
N GLY A 35 17.19 1.96 19.92
CA GLY A 35 17.97 2.28 21.12
C GLY A 35 19.45 2.56 20.80
N ALA A 36 20.25 2.72 21.85
CA ALA A 36 21.68 3.05 21.74
C ALA A 36 22.47 2.01 20.92
N LYS A 37 22.18 0.71 21.02
CA LYS A 37 22.83 -0.33 20.22
C LYS A 37 22.53 -0.18 18.74
N THR A 38 21.25 0.11 18.38
CA THR A 38 20.84 0.36 17.00
C THR A 38 21.54 1.61 16.45
N GLU A 39 21.59 2.70 17.23
CA GLU A 39 22.29 3.92 16.81
C GLU A 39 23.78 3.67 16.55
N SER A 40 24.45 2.96 17.45
CA SER A 40 25.86 2.58 17.29
C SER A 40 26.10 1.75 16.02
N ALA A 41 25.22 0.79 15.74
CA ALA A 41 25.28 -0.02 14.52
C ALA A 41 25.08 0.81 13.27
N VAL A 42 24.12 1.75 13.28
CA VAL A 42 23.88 2.70 12.17
C VAL A 42 25.11 3.56 11.93
N ARG A 43 25.70 4.17 12.96
CA ARG A 43 26.93 4.98 12.83
C ARG A 43 28.09 4.17 12.27
N SER A 44 28.26 2.94 12.74
CA SER A 44 29.30 2.03 12.24
C SER A 44 29.08 1.69 10.76
N TYR A 45 27.84 1.41 10.38
CA TYR A 45 27.45 1.16 8.99
C TYR A 45 27.70 2.40 8.12
N GLN A 46 27.24 3.57 8.55
CA GLN A 46 27.44 4.84 7.83
C GLN A 46 28.92 5.12 7.59
N LYS A 47 29.75 4.98 8.63
CA LYS A 47 31.20 5.14 8.51
C LYS A 47 31.80 4.19 7.49
N ALA A 48 31.46 2.90 7.55
CA ALA A 48 31.96 1.89 6.63
C ALA A 48 31.52 2.10 5.17
N LYS A 49 30.37 2.80 4.96
CA LYS A 49 29.83 3.08 3.63
C LYS A 49 30.11 4.50 3.10
N GLY A 50 30.90 5.29 3.82
CA GLY A 50 31.25 6.65 3.43
C GLY A 50 30.06 7.62 3.46
N LEU A 51 29.08 7.36 4.33
CA LEU A 51 27.93 8.23 4.54
C LEU A 51 28.18 9.22 5.69
N SER A 52 27.34 10.25 5.81
CA SER A 52 27.33 11.11 7.00
C SER A 52 27.06 10.28 8.25
N VAL A 53 27.94 10.37 9.27
CA VAL A 53 27.87 9.55 10.49
C VAL A 53 27.03 10.27 11.53
N ASP A 54 25.73 10.39 11.28
CA ASP A 54 24.75 11.11 12.11
C ASP A 54 23.91 10.20 13.01
N GLY A 55 23.99 8.86 12.81
CA GLY A 55 23.18 7.87 13.52
C GLY A 55 21.71 7.87 13.10
N ILE A 56 21.36 8.55 12.01
CA ILE A 56 20.00 8.66 11.49
C ILE A 56 19.86 7.82 10.22
N VAL A 57 18.84 7.00 10.13
CA VAL A 57 18.53 6.27 8.89
C VAL A 57 17.61 7.14 8.04
N GLY A 58 18.20 8.01 7.24
CA GLY A 58 17.54 8.83 6.23
C GLY A 58 17.71 8.22 4.83
N ASP A 59 17.30 8.97 3.78
CA ASP A 59 17.21 8.46 2.39
C ASP A 59 18.52 7.84 1.87
N ASN A 60 19.67 8.43 2.16
CA ASN A 60 20.97 7.91 1.73
C ASN A 60 21.33 6.61 2.46
N THR A 61 21.06 6.53 3.76
CA THR A 61 21.31 5.33 4.57
C THR A 61 20.37 4.20 4.13
N TYR A 62 19.08 4.46 3.94
CA TYR A 62 18.14 3.49 3.39
C TYR A 62 18.57 3.00 2.01
N ALA A 63 18.88 3.92 1.09
CA ALA A 63 19.26 3.55 -0.27
C ALA A 63 20.43 2.58 -0.30
N LYS A 64 21.45 2.83 0.55
CA LYS A 64 22.63 2.00 0.63
C LYS A 64 22.34 0.65 1.30
N LEU A 65 21.58 0.68 2.40
CA LEU A 65 21.23 -0.53 3.14
C LEU A 65 20.38 -1.49 2.30
N PHE A 66 19.39 -0.97 1.59
CA PHE A 66 18.56 -1.78 0.70
C PHE A 66 19.33 -2.34 -0.50
N ALA A 67 20.31 -1.61 -1.02
CA ALA A 67 21.18 -2.12 -2.08
C ALA A 67 22.09 -3.25 -1.57
N ASP A 68 22.63 -3.10 -0.36
CA ASP A 68 23.49 -4.11 0.26
C ASP A 68 22.70 -5.37 0.69
N CYS A 69 21.40 -5.25 0.93
CA CYS A 69 20.48 -6.33 1.32
C CYS A 69 19.57 -6.78 0.18
N LEU A 70 20.10 -6.86 -1.03
CA LEU A 70 19.35 -7.35 -2.20
C LEU A 70 18.98 -8.82 -2.02
N LEU A 71 17.66 -9.14 -2.07
CA LEU A 71 17.18 -10.52 -2.06
C LEU A 71 16.67 -10.92 -3.45
N LYS A 72 16.83 -12.19 -3.77
CA LYS A 72 16.38 -12.81 -5.04
C LYS A 72 16.19 -14.30 -4.86
N ASN A 73 15.64 -14.98 -5.85
CA ASN A 73 15.52 -16.44 -5.85
C ASN A 73 16.86 -17.10 -5.46
N GLY A 74 16.80 -18.03 -4.51
CA GLY A 74 17.94 -18.68 -3.89
C GLY A 74 18.50 -17.99 -2.62
N SER A 75 18.10 -16.74 -2.31
CA SER A 75 18.45 -16.09 -1.04
C SER A 75 17.85 -16.85 0.15
N ARG A 76 18.52 -16.82 1.30
CA ARG A 76 18.12 -17.52 2.53
C ARG A 76 18.38 -16.64 3.76
N GLY A 77 17.71 -16.94 4.87
CA GLY A 77 17.96 -16.33 6.18
C GLY A 77 16.80 -15.51 6.72
N GLU A 78 17.04 -14.87 7.87
CA GLU A 78 16.02 -14.15 8.64
C GLU A 78 15.40 -12.96 7.87
N LEU A 79 16.17 -12.34 6.98
CA LEU A 79 15.65 -11.24 6.15
C LEU A 79 14.67 -11.75 5.09
N VAL A 80 14.88 -12.99 4.58
CA VAL A 80 13.91 -13.64 3.68
C VAL A 80 12.64 -14.00 4.44
N LYS A 81 12.75 -14.49 5.67
CA LYS A 81 11.60 -14.78 6.52
C LYS A 81 10.76 -13.52 6.76
N ALA A 82 11.43 -12.42 7.15
CA ALA A 82 10.76 -11.13 7.34
C ALA A 82 10.05 -10.62 6.06
N LEU A 83 10.66 -10.85 4.90
CA LEU A 83 10.04 -10.57 3.60
C LEU A 83 8.77 -11.42 3.39
N GLN A 84 8.86 -12.74 3.60
CA GLN A 84 7.75 -13.68 3.42
C GLN A 84 6.58 -13.34 4.35
N THR A 85 6.86 -13.11 5.64
CA THR A 85 5.86 -12.69 6.62
C THR A 85 5.12 -11.45 6.13
N ARG A 86 5.85 -10.41 5.73
CA ARG A 86 5.24 -9.16 5.30
C ARG A 86 4.48 -9.27 3.99
N LEU A 87 4.97 -10.04 3.04
CA LEU A 87 4.23 -10.33 1.79
C LEU A 87 2.91 -11.07 2.08
N ASN A 88 2.93 -12.05 3.00
CA ASN A 88 1.75 -12.79 3.40
C ASN A 88 0.73 -11.91 4.13
N GLU A 89 1.16 -11.09 5.08
CA GLU A 89 0.32 -10.10 5.79
C GLU A 89 -0.36 -9.15 4.82
N GLN A 90 0.33 -8.75 3.76
CA GLN A 90 -0.20 -7.90 2.69
C GLN A 90 -0.96 -8.68 1.60
N GLY A 91 -1.17 -10.00 1.77
CA GLY A 91 -1.98 -10.83 0.89
C GLY A 91 -1.31 -11.31 -0.40
N TYR A 92 0.02 -11.18 -0.54
CA TYR A 92 0.75 -11.59 -1.76
C TYR A 92 1.09 -13.07 -1.85
N LYS A 93 0.69 -13.91 -0.87
CA LYS A 93 0.83 -15.38 -0.88
C LYS A 93 2.26 -15.87 -1.16
N ALA A 94 3.24 -15.41 -0.38
CA ALA A 94 4.63 -15.82 -0.52
C ALA A 94 4.90 -17.30 -0.14
N GLY A 95 3.89 -18.02 0.32
CA GLY A 95 4.00 -19.40 0.80
C GLY A 95 4.38 -19.47 2.28
N THR A 96 5.01 -20.58 2.67
CA THR A 96 5.51 -20.79 4.03
C THR A 96 6.66 -19.83 4.34
N GLU A 97 6.73 -19.34 5.57
CA GLU A 97 7.78 -18.45 6.05
C GLU A 97 9.02 -19.28 6.48
N ASP A 98 9.59 -19.96 5.49
CA ASP A 98 10.64 -20.97 5.65
C ASP A 98 12.07 -20.40 5.54
N SER A 99 12.20 -19.09 5.45
CA SER A 99 13.48 -18.39 5.25
C SER A 99 14.17 -18.72 3.90
N ILE A 100 13.46 -19.28 2.92
CA ILE A 100 13.98 -19.64 1.61
C ILE A 100 13.25 -18.84 0.52
N PHE A 101 13.97 -18.01 -0.21
CA PHE A 101 13.40 -17.28 -1.34
C PHE A 101 13.25 -18.24 -2.53
N GLY A 102 12.12 -18.94 -2.57
CA GLY A 102 11.75 -19.85 -3.63
C GLY A 102 10.82 -19.21 -4.66
N SER A 103 10.23 -20.06 -5.54
CA SER A 103 9.34 -19.61 -6.61
C SER A 103 8.09 -18.88 -6.11
N ASN A 104 7.48 -19.33 -5.01
CA ASN A 104 6.29 -18.67 -4.43
C ASN A 104 6.64 -17.27 -3.93
N THR A 105 7.77 -17.12 -3.23
CA THR A 105 8.26 -15.82 -2.77
C THR A 105 8.55 -14.89 -3.95
N GLU A 106 9.17 -15.43 -5.03
CA GLU A 106 9.42 -14.64 -6.25
C GLU A 106 8.15 -14.17 -6.92
N GLN A 107 7.14 -15.02 -7.03
CA GLN A 107 5.83 -14.65 -7.58
C GLN A 107 5.14 -13.57 -6.73
N ALA A 108 5.19 -13.70 -5.41
CA ALA A 108 4.66 -12.71 -4.49
C ALA A 108 5.36 -11.35 -4.64
N VAL A 109 6.70 -11.36 -4.77
CA VAL A 109 7.47 -10.14 -5.04
C VAL A 109 7.09 -9.51 -6.38
N LYS A 110 6.98 -10.29 -7.45
CA LYS A 110 6.53 -9.80 -8.77
C LYS A 110 5.11 -9.22 -8.71
N ALA A 111 4.21 -9.83 -7.93
CA ALA A 111 2.88 -9.29 -7.71
C ALA A 111 2.92 -7.93 -6.98
N LEU A 112 3.69 -7.81 -5.90
CA LEU A 112 3.93 -6.54 -5.21
C LEU A 112 4.50 -5.48 -6.17
N GLN A 113 5.54 -5.82 -6.93
CA GLN A 113 6.18 -4.91 -7.89
C GLN A 113 5.20 -4.40 -8.95
N SER A 114 4.35 -5.30 -9.47
CA SER A 114 3.30 -4.95 -10.41
C SER A 114 2.28 -3.98 -9.82
N VAL A 115 1.86 -4.22 -8.57
CA VAL A 115 0.93 -3.35 -7.82
C VAL A 115 1.54 -1.98 -7.57
N ALA A 116 2.81 -1.96 -7.18
CA ALA A 116 3.55 -0.73 -6.89
C ALA A 116 3.91 0.07 -8.15
N GLY A 117 3.69 -0.48 -9.36
CA GLY A 117 4.07 0.18 -10.62
C GLY A 117 5.58 0.34 -10.80
N ILE A 118 6.37 -0.52 -10.17
CA ILE A 118 7.83 -0.57 -10.30
C ILE A 118 8.28 -1.71 -11.22
N THR A 119 9.57 -1.78 -11.55
CA THR A 119 10.12 -2.85 -12.39
C THR A 119 9.81 -4.23 -11.81
N VAL A 120 9.20 -5.10 -12.61
CA VAL A 120 8.79 -6.46 -12.21
C VAL A 120 9.93 -7.44 -12.54
N ASP A 121 10.97 -7.47 -11.70
CA ASP A 121 12.15 -8.31 -11.89
C ASP A 121 12.27 -9.46 -10.88
N GLY A 122 11.35 -9.52 -9.90
CA GLY A 122 11.36 -10.53 -8.84
C GLY A 122 12.49 -10.35 -7.81
N LYS A 123 13.20 -9.22 -7.82
CA LYS A 123 14.27 -8.92 -6.86
C LYS A 123 13.81 -7.89 -5.85
N VAL A 124 14.27 -8.03 -4.61
CA VAL A 124 13.89 -7.13 -3.51
C VAL A 124 15.06 -6.19 -3.22
N GLY A 125 15.12 -5.11 -4.00
CA GLY A 125 16.02 -3.98 -3.79
C GLY A 125 15.28 -2.77 -3.19
N LYS A 126 15.88 -1.57 -3.30
CA LYS A 126 15.36 -0.32 -2.73
C LYS A 126 13.87 -0.11 -3.02
N ASN A 127 13.48 -0.14 -4.30
CA ASN A 127 12.10 0.19 -4.68
C ASN A 127 11.10 -0.82 -4.14
N THR A 128 11.46 -2.12 -4.14
CA THR A 128 10.60 -3.19 -3.63
C THR A 128 10.45 -3.12 -2.11
N TRP A 129 11.55 -2.89 -1.36
CA TRP A 129 11.49 -2.66 0.08
C TRP A 129 10.66 -1.43 0.43
N THR A 130 10.83 -0.33 -0.32
CA THR A 130 10.03 0.88 -0.11
C THR A 130 8.54 0.60 -0.31
N ALA A 131 8.16 -0.06 -1.41
CA ALA A 131 6.77 -0.42 -1.68
C ALA A 131 6.17 -1.33 -0.59
N LEU A 132 6.95 -2.31 -0.11
CA LEU A 132 6.54 -3.22 0.95
C LEU A 132 6.33 -2.50 2.29
N LEU A 133 7.18 -1.54 2.62
CA LEU A 133 7.10 -0.77 3.86
C LEU A 133 6.02 0.32 3.83
N GLU A 134 5.71 0.86 2.67
CA GLU A 134 4.63 1.83 2.49
C GLU A 134 3.24 1.17 2.45
N GLY A 135 3.19 -0.15 2.58
CA GLY A 135 1.95 -0.88 2.81
C GLY A 135 1.03 -0.97 1.60
N MET A 136 1.57 -1.13 0.38
CA MET A 136 0.77 -1.46 -0.80
C MET A 136 0.31 -2.93 -0.78
N GLY A 137 -0.37 -3.32 0.33
CA GLY A 137 -1.00 -4.63 0.49
C GLY A 137 -2.29 -4.76 -0.31
N VAL A 138 -2.90 -5.93 -0.25
CA VAL A 138 -4.29 -6.10 -0.70
C VAL A 138 -5.14 -5.06 0.03
N PRO A 139 -5.90 -4.22 -0.69
CA PRO A 139 -6.69 -3.17 -0.08
C PRO A 139 -7.59 -3.71 1.03
N ALA A 140 -7.52 -3.10 2.19
CA ALA A 140 -8.32 -3.44 3.35
C ALA A 140 -8.74 -2.19 4.10
N SER A 141 -9.94 -2.24 4.68
CA SER A 141 -10.43 -1.24 5.61
C SER A 141 -11.32 -1.90 6.66
N ALA A 142 -11.75 -1.13 7.68
CA ALA A 142 -12.56 -1.67 8.76
C ALA A 142 -13.93 -2.20 8.29
N HIS A 143 -14.52 -1.57 7.26
CA HIS A 143 -15.90 -1.85 6.83
C HIS A 143 -16.04 -2.24 5.37
N PHE A 144 -14.97 -2.15 4.54
CA PHE A 144 -15.03 -2.49 3.12
C PHE A 144 -14.04 -3.59 2.77
N LYS A 145 -14.51 -4.56 1.98
CA LYS A 145 -13.71 -5.68 1.45
C LYS A 145 -13.40 -5.44 -0.02
N LEU A 146 -12.19 -5.79 -0.47
CA LEU A 146 -11.80 -5.67 -1.88
C LEU A 146 -12.80 -6.33 -2.84
N SER A 147 -13.43 -7.42 -2.43
CA SER A 147 -14.44 -8.11 -3.23
C SER A 147 -15.67 -7.28 -3.58
N GLU A 148 -15.98 -6.23 -2.81
CA GLU A 148 -17.11 -5.33 -3.08
C GLU A 148 -16.83 -4.38 -4.25
N PHE A 149 -15.57 -4.17 -4.58
CA PHE A 149 -15.13 -3.30 -5.68
C PHE A 149 -14.98 -4.03 -7.02
N LYS A 150 -15.23 -5.34 -7.08
CA LYS A 150 -15.17 -6.10 -8.32
C LYS A 150 -16.10 -5.53 -9.39
N CYS A 151 -15.71 -5.68 -10.64
CA CYS A 151 -16.58 -5.34 -11.76
C CYS A 151 -17.86 -6.19 -11.75
N LYS A 152 -18.97 -5.63 -12.23
CA LYS A 152 -20.23 -6.38 -12.33
C LYS A 152 -20.21 -7.55 -13.34
N ASP A 153 -19.19 -7.63 -14.19
CA ASP A 153 -18.92 -8.79 -15.05
C ASP A 153 -18.21 -9.93 -14.29
N GLY A 154 -17.97 -9.77 -12.97
CA GLY A 154 -17.29 -10.74 -12.12
C GLY A 154 -15.80 -10.54 -12.00
N THR A 155 -15.17 -9.69 -12.82
CA THR A 155 -13.72 -9.45 -12.82
C THR A 155 -13.29 -8.77 -11.52
N ALA A 156 -12.31 -9.38 -10.83
CA ALA A 156 -11.71 -8.79 -9.63
C ALA A 156 -10.93 -7.52 -9.97
N VAL A 157 -10.72 -6.66 -8.96
CA VAL A 157 -9.82 -5.50 -9.09
C VAL A 157 -8.42 -6.02 -9.39
N PRO A 158 -7.79 -5.61 -10.52
CA PRO A 158 -6.41 -5.98 -10.81
C PRO A 158 -5.44 -5.43 -9.77
N ALA A 159 -4.44 -6.22 -9.39
CA ALA A 159 -3.46 -5.85 -8.37
C ALA A 159 -2.76 -4.50 -8.65
N LYS A 160 -2.49 -4.17 -9.91
CA LYS A 160 -1.92 -2.87 -10.32
C LYS A 160 -2.74 -1.64 -9.88
N TYR A 161 -4.01 -1.83 -9.48
CA TYR A 161 -4.89 -0.75 -9.03
C TYR A 161 -5.14 -0.77 -7.51
N TYR A 162 -4.49 -1.65 -6.76
CA TYR A 162 -4.69 -1.77 -5.31
C TYR A 162 -4.41 -0.46 -4.56
N GLY A 163 -3.38 0.28 -4.95
CA GLY A 163 -3.08 1.59 -4.37
C GLY A 163 -4.20 2.62 -4.57
N HIS A 164 -4.88 2.60 -5.72
CA HIS A 164 -6.05 3.45 -5.96
C HIS A 164 -7.25 2.98 -5.13
N CYS A 165 -7.49 1.67 -5.11
CA CYS A 165 -8.58 1.07 -4.34
C CYS A 165 -8.43 1.33 -2.84
N GLN A 166 -7.20 1.26 -2.29
CA GLN A 166 -6.94 1.59 -0.88
C GLN A 166 -7.26 3.07 -0.56
N LYS A 167 -6.82 4.00 -1.41
CA LYS A 167 -7.19 5.42 -1.26
C LYS A 167 -8.69 5.64 -1.29
N LEU A 168 -9.39 4.90 -2.17
CA LEU A 168 -10.84 4.95 -2.28
C LEU A 168 -11.51 4.38 -1.02
N MET A 169 -11.04 3.23 -0.50
CA MET A 169 -11.54 2.66 0.75
C MET A 169 -11.38 3.63 1.92
N ASN A 170 -10.23 4.28 2.05
CA ASN A 170 -10.00 5.27 3.09
C ASN A 170 -10.98 6.44 2.99
N LEU A 171 -11.23 6.93 1.77
CA LEU A 171 -12.25 7.98 1.54
C LEU A 171 -13.66 7.50 1.91
N LEU A 172 -14.00 6.24 1.63
CA LEU A 172 -15.31 5.69 1.96
C LEU A 172 -15.50 5.51 3.47
N GLU A 173 -14.42 5.20 4.23
CA GLU A 173 -14.48 5.23 5.70
C GLU A 173 -14.75 6.64 6.24
N GLU A 174 -14.07 7.67 5.70
CA GLU A 174 -14.33 9.07 6.04
C GLU A 174 -15.80 9.46 5.75
N ILE A 175 -16.32 9.04 4.59
CA ILE A 175 -17.73 9.29 4.20
C ILE A 175 -18.69 8.58 5.16
N ARG A 176 -18.41 7.32 5.49
CA ARG A 176 -19.22 6.53 6.41
C ARG A 176 -19.31 7.20 7.79
N GLU A 177 -18.16 7.63 8.33
CA GLU A 177 -18.09 8.35 9.60
C GLU A 177 -18.88 9.65 9.55
N ALA A 178 -18.70 10.46 8.50
CA ALA A 178 -19.41 11.73 8.30
C ALA A 178 -20.94 11.55 8.10
N CYS A 179 -21.36 10.36 7.65
CA CYS A 179 -22.79 9.97 7.58
C CYS A 179 -23.33 9.39 8.90
N GLY A 180 -22.64 9.53 10.02
CA GLY A 180 -23.05 9.00 11.32
C GLY A 180 -22.95 7.48 11.40
N ASN A 181 -21.92 6.91 10.83
CA ASN A 181 -21.61 5.47 10.80
C ASN A 181 -22.68 4.59 10.13
N ARG A 182 -23.46 5.16 9.22
CA ARG A 182 -24.47 4.43 8.45
C ARG A 182 -23.83 3.48 7.45
N ALA A 183 -24.55 2.42 7.08
CA ALA A 183 -24.10 1.48 6.06
C ALA A 183 -23.95 2.17 4.70
N VAL A 184 -22.77 2.04 4.10
CA VAL A 184 -22.47 2.50 2.73
C VAL A 184 -22.43 1.29 1.81
N THR A 185 -23.23 1.30 0.76
CA THR A 185 -23.29 0.23 -0.24
C THR A 185 -22.58 0.68 -1.50
N ILE A 186 -21.68 -0.15 -2.02
CA ILE A 186 -20.97 0.07 -3.28
C ILE A 186 -21.79 -0.53 -4.42
N ASN A 187 -22.43 0.33 -5.21
CA ASN A 187 -23.23 -0.08 -6.37
C ASN A 187 -22.35 -0.43 -7.58
N SER A 188 -21.21 0.24 -7.73
CA SER A 188 -20.23 0.01 -8.79
C SER A 188 -18.84 0.43 -8.28
N GLY A 189 -17.86 -0.43 -8.38
CA GLY A 189 -16.45 -0.17 -8.11
C GLY A 189 -15.63 -0.17 -9.39
N TYR A 190 -14.67 -1.10 -9.51
CA TYR A 190 -13.88 -1.30 -10.73
C TYR A 190 -14.76 -1.63 -11.94
N ARG A 191 -14.37 -1.14 -13.11
CA ARG A 191 -14.97 -1.52 -14.40
C ARG A 191 -13.88 -1.95 -15.37
N THR A 192 -14.07 -3.11 -16.01
CA THR A 192 -13.26 -3.50 -17.17
C THR A 192 -13.53 -2.54 -18.34
N PRO A 193 -12.60 -2.35 -19.29
CA PRO A 193 -12.84 -1.52 -20.46
C PRO A 193 -14.09 -1.93 -21.25
N SER A 194 -14.32 -3.25 -21.39
CA SER A 194 -15.51 -3.80 -22.07
C SER A 194 -16.80 -3.45 -21.32
N TYR A 195 -16.80 -3.65 -19.99
CA TYR A 195 -17.97 -3.30 -19.17
C TYR A 195 -18.23 -1.79 -19.14
N ASN A 196 -17.17 -0.97 -19.05
CA ASN A 196 -17.31 0.49 -19.09
C ASN A 196 -17.95 0.95 -20.40
N LYS A 197 -17.55 0.37 -21.54
CA LYS A 197 -18.18 0.62 -22.84
C LYS A 197 -19.67 0.20 -22.86
N LYS A 198 -19.99 -0.96 -22.27
CA LYS A 198 -21.37 -1.49 -22.18
C LYS A 198 -22.32 -0.57 -21.42
N VAL A 199 -21.81 0.18 -20.44
CA VAL A 199 -22.61 1.11 -19.60
C VAL A 199 -22.42 2.58 -20.00
N ASP A 200 -21.93 2.83 -21.22
CA ASP A 200 -21.67 4.18 -21.77
C ASP A 200 -20.82 5.06 -20.87
N GLY A 201 -19.90 4.42 -20.13
CA GLY A 201 -18.99 5.13 -19.23
C GLY A 201 -17.97 5.97 -19.98
N ALA A 202 -17.56 7.10 -19.40
CA ALA A 202 -16.57 7.99 -19.99
C ALA A 202 -15.27 7.24 -20.33
N LYS A 203 -14.59 7.63 -21.44
CA LYS A 203 -13.34 6.99 -21.89
C LYS A 203 -12.23 7.03 -20.83
N GLN A 204 -12.19 8.09 -20.01
CA GLN A 204 -11.24 8.26 -18.90
C GLN A 204 -11.89 8.09 -17.53
N SER A 205 -12.88 7.19 -17.43
CA SER A 205 -13.58 6.92 -16.18
C SER A 205 -12.63 6.43 -15.08
N GLN A 206 -12.75 6.99 -13.89
CA GLN A 206 -11.95 6.55 -12.73
C GLN A 206 -12.29 5.12 -12.27
N HIS A 207 -13.44 4.60 -12.63
CA HIS A 207 -13.77 3.18 -12.44
C HIS A 207 -12.83 2.22 -13.17
N LEU A 208 -12.25 2.61 -14.32
CA LEU A 208 -11.27 1.82 -15.07
C LEU A 208 -9.97 1.58 -14.28
N TYR A 209 -9.71 2.40 -13.29
CA TYR A 209 -8.49 2.38 -12.46
C TYR A 209 -8.77 1.96 -11.01
N ALA A 210 -9.98 1.46 -10.71
CA ALA A 210 -10.46 1.19 -9.35
C ALA A 210 -10.30 2.37 -8.39
N ALA A 211 -10.36 3.59 -8.92
CA ALA A 211 -10.22 4.85 -8.21
C ALA A 211 -11.57 5.53 -7.92
N ALA A 212 -12.70 4.89 -8.25
CA ALA A 212 -14.04 5.43 -8.10
C ALA A 212 -15.05 4.39 -7.57
N ALA A 213 -16.05 4.89 -6.86
CA ALA A 213 -17.23 4.14 -6.47
C ALA A 213 -18.51 4.94 -6.68
N ASP A 214 -19.55 4.24 -7.13
CA ASP A 214 -20.93 4.71 -7.11
C ASP A 214 -21.59 4.17 -5.83
N ILE A 215 -21.99 5.03 -4.90
CA ILE A 215 -22.40 4.65 -3.55
C ILE A 215 -23.84 5.05 -3.20
N LYS A 216 -24.41 4.30 -2.26
CA LYS A 216 -25.63 4.65 -1.52
C LYS A 216 -25.34 4.59 -0.02
N VAL A 217 -26.00 5.45 0.75
CA VAL A 217 -25.94 5.44 2.21
C VAL A 217 -27.33 5.14 2.76
N SER A 218 -27.41 4.19 3.68
CA SER A 218 -28.68 3.78 4.28
C SER A 218 -29.38 4.95 4.97
N GLY A 219 -30.65 5.17 4.66
CA GLY A 219 -31.47 6.24 5.23
C GLY A 219 -31.09 7.66 4.78
N MET A 220 -30.35 7.79 3.67
CA MET A 220 -30.04 9.09 3.06
C MET A 220 -30.40 9.09 1.57
N SER A 221 -30.93 10.21 1.07
CA SER A 221 -31.12 10.43 -0.36
C SER A 221 -29.78 10.65 -1.08
N ALA A 222 -29.71 10.34 -2.38
CA ALA A 222 -28.51 10.60 -3.18
C ALA A 222 -28.09 12.07 -3.14
N SER A 223 -29.04 13.01 -3.05
CA SER A 223 -28.75 14.45 -2.94
C SER A 223 -28.12 14.84 -1.59
N GLU A 224 -28.51 14.21 -0.49
CA GLU A 224 -27.90 14.43 0.82
C GLU A 224 -26.48 13.88 0.84
N VAL A 225 -26.29 12.65 0.34
CA VAL A 225 -24.96 12.02 0.21
C VAL A 225 -24.05 12.88 -0.68
N TYR A 226 -24.54 13.35 -1.82
CA TYR A 226 -23.79 14.25 -2.71
C TYR A 226 -23.30 15.50 -1.97
N ARG A 227 -24.18 16.23 -1.28
CA ARG A 227 -23.81 17.46 -0.56
C ARG A 227 -22.76 17.20 0.53
N LEU A 228 -22.87 16.07 1.22
CA LEU A 228 -21.88 15.66 2.22
C LEU A 228 -20.55 15.34 1.56
N CYS A 229 -20.55 14.51 0.51
CA CYS A 229 -19.34 14.14 -0.23
C CYS A 229 -18.66 15.36 -0.87
N ASP A 230 -19.42 16.32 -1.41
CA ASP A 230 -18.88 17.54 -2.03
C ASP A 230 -18.03 18.34 -1.03
N ARG A 231 -18.52 18.51 0.20
CA ARG A 231 -17.77 19.18 1.27
C ARG A 231 -16.56 18.38 1.73
N LEU A 232 -16.75 17.06 1.94
CA LEU A 232 -15.72 16.19 2.50
C LEU A 232 -14.57 15.95 1.52
N VAL A 233 -14.88 15.63 0.28
CA VAL A 233 -13.89 15.35 -0.77
C VAL A 233 -13.11 16.61 -1.15
N GLY A 234 -13.76 17.76 -1.17
CA GLY A 234 -13.13 19.06 -1.47
C GLY A 234 -12.34 19.03 -2.78
N ASN A 235 -11.06 19.34 -2.71
CA ASN A 235 -10.15 19.36 -3.86
C ASN A 235 -9.44 18.02 -4.11
N ARG A 236 -9.69 16.99 -3.27
CA ARG A 236 -8.98 15.70 -3.32
C ARG A 236 -9.51 14.74 -4.40
N GLY A 237 -10.69 15.01 -4.98
CA GLY A 237 -11.31 14.07 -5.90
C GLY A 237 -12.57 14.58 -6.59
N GLY A 238 -13.19 13.66 -7.35
CA GLY A 238 -14.44 13.88 -8.05
C GLY A 238 -15.66 13.50 -7.22
N VAL A 239 -16.76 14.26 -7.40
CA VAL A 239 -18.08 13.91 -6.88
C VAL A 239 -19.13 14.17 -7.96
N GLY A 240 -19.89 13.14 -8.34
CA GLY A 240 -20.96 13.20 -9.35
C GLY A 240 -22.34 13.01 -8.73
N LYS A 241 -23.31 13.83 -9.12
CA LYS A 241 -24.69 13.76 -8.66
C LYS A 241 -25.55 12.96 -9.64
N TYR A 242 -26.13 11.86 -9.13
CA TYR A 242 -27.10 11.06 -9.88
C TYR A 242 -28.40 10.92 -9.08
N SER A 243 -29.48 10.56 -9.74
CA SER A 243 -30.79 10.41 -9.10
C SER A 243 -30.86 9.28 -8.07
N ALA A 244 -30.10 8.19 -8.31
CA ALA A 244 -30.18 6.97 -7.51
C ALA A 244 -28.92 6.66 -6.69
N PHE A 245 -27.81 7.38 -6.88
CA PHE A 245 -26.53 7.17 -6.22
C PHE A 245 -25.65 8.43 -6.28
N THR A 246 -24.58 8.43 -5.53
CA THR A 246 -23.53 9.45 -5.62
C THR A 246 -22.26 8.80 -6.10
N HIS A 247 -21.60 9.38 -7.12
CA HIS A 247 -20.26 8.99 -7.53
C HIS A 247 -19.21 9.70 -6.68
N VAL A 248 -18.18 8.97 -6.25
CA VAL A 248 -16.98 9.54 -5.60
C VAL A 248 -15.72 8.94 -6.19
N ASP A 249 -14.67 9.73 -6.31
CA ASP A 249 -13.36 9.24 -6.77
C ASP A 249 -12.17 9.97 -6.14
N VAL A 250 -10.99 9.36 -6.27
CA VAL A 250 -9.73 9.81 -5.68
C VAL A 250 -8.71 10.29 -6.73
N ARG A 251 -9.17 10.98 -7.78
CA ARG A 251 -8.33 11.47 -8.90
C ARG A 251 -7.29 12.53 -8.51
N GLY A 252 -7.33 13.07 -7.30
CA GLY A 252 -6.36 14.04 -6.79
C GLY A 252 -6.65 15.51 -7.11
N ASN A 253 -7.69 15.80 -7.90
CA ASN A 253 -8.13 17.15 -8.21
C ASN A 253 -9.66 17.25 -8.22
N LYS A 254 -10.19 18.46 -7.98
CA LYS A 254 -11.63 18.70 -7.92
C LYS A 254 -12.31 18.46 -9.26
N ALA A 255 -13.36 17.65 -9.27
CA ALA A 255 -14.30 17.50 -10.39
C ALA A 255 -15.71 17.34 -9.85
N ARG A 256 -16.69 18.00 -10.49
CA ARG A 256 -18.11 17.99 -10.10
C ARG A 256 -18.98 17.91 -11.34
N TRP A 257 -20.04 17.09 -11.28
CA TRP A 257 -21.06 16.98 -12.34
C TRP A 257 -22.39 16.46 -11.80
#